data_4ce7eb0facf17b96a55312fbdcc91738
#
_entry.id   4ce7eb0facf17b96a55312fbdcc91738
#
_cell.length_a   1.000
_cell.length_b   1.000
_cell.length_c   1.000
_cell.angle_alpha   90.00
_cell.angle_beta   90.00
_cell.angle_gamma   90.00
#
_symmetry.space_group_name_H-M   'P 1'
#
loop_
_entity.id
_entity.type
_entity.pdbx_description
1 polymer ?
#
loop_
_entity_poly.entity_id
_entity_poly.type
_entity_poly.pdbx_seq_one_letter_code
_entity_poly.pdbx_strand_id
1 'polypeptide(L)'
;MSQAGLDTGVAVYVDDRYVGRQSGVMFGMTDVNRIEVLKGPQGVLFGRNSTGGAIRVISNPVSDQLEGDITVGAGDYSYRHARGTINVPITDNFAIRASAQQRKRDGFKENIIEGGYDYDDLDQFLARIRARWDVTENVSIEVGHMFAALQDLSNMGAVSADSGIARGIAFGGITTTDRFKIASSTTGPDLNPDGPKHHMNSSSLRLDASFNAFDVAAYVTDASNNERRWGDYDGNSFNDIDVTMTENQSEETSAGIEISSNGTGPLSWIVGMNYFDQEVNYDFDLRIGAIGGGNVPASTGWGTYWLDTYGVFASVDYELSDAWTISVGGRYTKEEKDIYWRPSSTEYAQNERITLAAALLPNEDGEEWSSFDPKVTLTYSFANGGIAYATYSTGFKSGGYNAPTRRGGEALDPEELDMIEFGYKADLTNNLRLTSSVFFYDYTGLQVTRAAKGTGTVTTENAADSSVKGIDFDLTWAATDNLTVRFGGEFLDAEYEDYETGGRVANTILTGDPTAIGYGLEFFNAEGHPLLRAADMSFFIAGNYEKGPVSVNLNYSWTDEYYFD
;
A
#
# COMPACT_ATOMS: atom_id res chain seq x y z
N MET A 1 -5.08 -3.23 8.87
CA MET A 1 -4.62 -4.57 8.44
C MET A 1 -5.14 -4.78 7.03
N SER A 2 -4.32 -5.22 6.08
CA SER A 2 -4.87 -5.66 4.80
C SER A 2 -5.57 -7.00 5.03
N GLN A 3 -6.87 -7.03 4.90
CA GLN A 3 -7.64 -8.29 4.91
C GLN A 3 -7.29 -9.09 3.65
N ALA A 4 -7.31 -10.41 3.72
CA ALA A 4 -6.90 -11.27 2.61
C ALA A 4 -7.73 -11.06 1.33
N GLY A 5 -8.95 -10.67 1.39
CA GLY A 5 -9.85 -10.47 0.24
C GLY A 5 -10.02 -9.03 -0.22
N LEU A 6 -9.29 -8.04 0.38
CA LEU A 6 -9.47 -6.62 0.09
C LEU A 6 -8.19 -6.00 -0.48
N ASP A 7 -8.36 -5.22 -1.52
CA ASP A 7 -7.29 -4.50 -2.21
C ASP A 7 -7.17 -3.03 -1.71
N THR A 8 -6.10 -2.37 -2.12
CA THR A 8 -5.84 -0.96 -1.84
C THR A 8 -6.15 -0.09 -3.05
N GLY A 9 -6.48 1.18 -2.86
CA GLY A 9 -6.75 2.11 -3.96
C GLY A 9 -5.49 2.69 -4.62
N VAL A 10 -4.27 2.33 -4.17
CA VAL A 10 -3.00 2.76 -4.76
C VAL A 10 -2.24 1.51 -5.22
N ALA A 11 -1.99 1.42 -6.52
CA ALA A 11 -1.21 0.34 -7.10
C ALA A 11 0.29 0.53 -6.82
N VAL A 12 0.99 -0.55 -6.49
CA VAL A 12 2.43 -0.51 -6.24
C VAL A 12 3.16 -1.47 -7.16
N TYR A 13 4.23 -0.97 -7.75
CA TYR A 13 5.10 -1.74 -8.65
C TYR A 13 6.55 -1.68 -8.18
N VAL A 14 7.23 -2.80 -8.23
CA VAL A 14 8.69 -2.89 -8.06
C VAL A 14 9.26 -3.41 -9.37
N ASP A 15 9.96 -2.53 -10.11
CA ASP A 15 10.32 -2.72 -11.50
C ASP A 15 9.05 -3.02 -12.35
N ASP A 16 8.90 -4.21 -12.92
CA ASP A 16 7.72 -4.62 -13.70
C ASP A 16 6.67 -5.39 -12.87
N ARG A 17 7.01 -5.75 -11.63
CA ARG A 17 6.13 -6.57 -10.78
C ARG A 17 5.06 -5.74 -10.11
N TYR A 18 3.80 -6.04 -10.36
CA TYR A 18 2.70 -5.59 -9.50
C TYR A 18 2.82 -6.26 -8.11
N VAL A 19 2.67 -5.49 -7.06
CA VAL A 19 2.71 -5.98 -5.69
C VAL A 19 1.28 -6.11 -5.18
N GLY A 20 0.74 -7.32 -5.20
CA GLY A 20 -0.64 -7.62 -4.81
C GLY A 20 -0.90 -7.40 -3.32
N ARG A 21 0.14 -7.45 -2.48
CA ARG A 21 -0.01 -7.23 -1.04
C ARG A 21 0.97 -6.16 -0.53
N GLN A 22 0.42 -5.16 0.17
CA GLN A 22 1.22 -4.02 0.67
C GLN A 22 2.37 -4.40 1.60
N SER A 23 2.25 -5.50 2.33
CA SER A 23 3.34 -6.00 3.18
C SER A 23 4.62 -6.27 2.39
N GLY A 24 4.51 -6.60 1.10
CA GLY A 24 5.65 -6.79 0.20
C GLY A 24 6.34 -5.52 -0.28
N VAL A 25 5.72 -4.34 -0.15
CA VAL A 25 6.26 -3.06 -0.65
C VAL A 25 7.51 -2.63 0.09
N MET A 26 7.54 -2.86 1.39
CA MET A 26 8.66 -2.46 2.27
C MET A 26 9.99 -3.12 1.91
N PHE A 27 9.97 -4.20 1.13
CA PHE A 27 11.15 -5.00 0.81
C PHE A 27 11.87 -4.58 -0.48
N GLY A 28 11.25 -3.77 -1.33
CA GLY A 28 11.85 -3.37 -2.60
C GLY A 28 12.93 -2.28 -2.53
N MET A 29 13.28 -1.78 -1.35
CA MET A 29 14.05 -0.53 -1.22
C MET A 29 15.56 -0.71 -1.06
N THR A 30 16.17 -1.65 -1.79
CA THR A 30 17.62 -1.68 -1.92
C THR A 30 18.01 -1.43 -3.37
N ASP A 31 19.11 -0.70 -3.60
CA ASP A 31 19.63 -0.37 -4.93
C ASP A 31 18.59 0.31 -5.83
N VAL A 32 17.83 1.27 -5.25
CA VAL A 32 16.79 2.03 -5.94
C VAL A 32 17.42 3.17 -6.74
N ASN A 33 17.02 3.30 -8.00
CA ASN A 33 17.34 4.44 -8.85
C ASN A 33 16.40 5.62 -8.54
N ARG A 34 15.08 5.36 -8.57
CA ARG A 34 14.06 6.36 -8.29
C ARG A 34 12.75 5.75 -7.85
N ILE A 35 11.93 6.55 -7.21
CA ILE A 35 10.53 6.24 -6.89
C ILE A 35 9.68 7.24 -7.65
N GLU A 36 8.73 6.75 -8.42
CA GLU A 36 7.74 7.55 -9.15
C GLU A 36 6.41 7.45 -8.41
N VAL A 37 5.80 8.60 -8.13
CA VAL A 37 4.46 8.69 -7.54
C VAL A 37 3.55 9.37 -8.56
N LEU A 38 2.58 8.62 -9.04
CA LEU A 38 1.58 9.06 -10.02
C LEU A 38 0.28 9.30 -9.27
N LYS A 39 -0.13 10.56 -9.17
CA LYS A 39 -1.37 10.98 -8.50
C LYS A 39 -2.58 10.81 -9.42
N GLY A 40 -3.75 10.59 -8.83
CA GLY A 40 -5.01 10.39 -9.53
C GLY A 40 -5.11 9.06 -10.28
N PRO A 41 -6.25 8.75 -10.89
CA PRO A 41 -6.51 7.45 -11.48
C PRO A 41 -5.56 7.12 -12.63
N GLN A 42 -4.97 5.94 -12.55
CA GLN A 42 -4.01 5.41 -13.50
C GLN A 42 -4.49 4.12 -14.20
N GLY A 43 -5.81 3.98 -14.35
CA GLY A 43 -6.46 2.76 -14.84
C GLY A 43 -5.91 2.26 -16.17
N VAL A 44 -5.57 3.14 -17.14
CA VAL A 44 -5.13 2.73 -18.49
C VAL A 44 -3.84 1.93 -18.47
N LEU A 45 -2.77 2.46 -17.89
CA LEU A 45 -1.44 1.83 -17.95
C LEU A 45 -1.19 0.87 -16.79
N PHE A 46 -1.73 1.19 -15.59
CA PHE A 46 -1.49 0.41 -14.37
C PHE A 46 -2.65 -0.52 -14.03
N GLY A 47 -3.84 -0.27 -14.55
CA GLY A 47 -5.01 -1.12 -14.39
C GLY A 47 -5.61 -1.05 -12.99
N ARG A 48 -5.91 -2.23 -12.46
CA ARG A 48 -6.64 -2.41 -11.19
C ARG A 48 -6.02 -1.65 -10.02
N ASN A 49 -6.87 -1.27 -9.08
CA ASN A 49 -6.44 -0.75 -7.77
C ASN A 49 -5.58 0.51 -7.86
N SER A 50 -5.77 1.32 -8.90
CA SER A 50 -5.04 2.55 -9.14
C SER A 50 -5.93 3.80 -9.15
N THR A 51 -7.02 3.78 -8.38
CA THR A 51 -7.96 4.92 -8.24
C THR A 51 -7.26 6.13 -7.62
N GLY A 52 -6.52 5.94 -6.51
CA GLY A 52 -5.75 7.01 -5.87
C GLY A 52 -4.42 7.31 -6.56
N GLY A 53 -3.94 6.39 -7.42
CA GLY A 53 -2.68 6.55 -8.12
C GLY A 53 -1.83 5.28 -8.20
N ALA A 54 -0.56 5.47 -8.57
CA ALA A 54 0.41 4.38 -8.59
C ALA A 54 1.76 4.81 -8.04
N ILE A 55 2.46 3.89 -7.38
CA ILE A 55 3.83 4.05 -6.91
C ILE A 55 4.70 3.03 -7.65
N ARG A 56 5.76 3.51 -8.32
CA ARG A 56 6.75 2.66 -8.97
C ARG A 56 8.10 2.81 -8.30
N VAL A 57 8.65 1.71 -7.82
CA VAL A 57 10.03 1.63 -7.33
C VAL A 57 10.88 1.05 -8.45
N ILE A 58 11.79 1.84 -8.98
CA ILE A 58 12.64 1.48 -10.12
C ILE A 58 14.07 1.30 -9.64
N SER A 59 14.63 0.13 -9.91
CA SER A 59 15.98 -0.24 -9.51
C SER A 59 17.03 0.38 -10.43
N ASN A 60 18.26 0.54 -9.92
CA ASN A 60 19.39 0.92 -10.77
C ASN A 60 19.62 -0.13 -11.86
N PRO A 61 19.84 0.24 -13.12
CA PRO A 61 20.04 -0.71 -14.21
C PRO A 61 21.33 -1.53 -14.03
N VAL A 62 21.37 -2.70 -14.63
CA VAL A 62 22.64 -3.43 -14.85
C VAL A 62 23.37 -2.70 -15.97
N SER A 63 24.60 -2.26 -15.72
CA SER A 63 25.42 -1.43 -16.63
C SER A 63 26.65 -2.17 -17.15
N ASP A 64 27.28 -1.61 -18.18
CA ASP A 64 28.54 -2.05 -18.77
C ASP A 64 29.78 -1.52 -18.03
N GLN A 65 29.58 -0.80 -16.91
CA GLN A 65 30.64 -0.23 -16.11
C GLN A 65 30.86 -1.01 -14.82
N LEU A 66 32.13 -1.09 -14.37
CA LEU A 66 32.42 -1.57 -13.01
C LEU A 66 32.08 -0.46 -12.01
N GLU A 67 31.05 -0.70 -11.24
CA GLU A 67 30.55 0.23 -10.23
C GLU A 67 30.41 -0.47 -8.88
N GLY A 68 30.47 0.28 -7.79
CA GLY A 68 30.17 -0.28 -6.48
C GLY A 68 30.12 0.80 -5.42
N ASP A 69 29.30 0.56 -4.40
CA ASP A 69 29.22 1.38 -3.20
C ASP A 69 29.10 0.50 -1.95
N ILE A 70 29.57 1.04 -0.84
CA ILE A 70 29.38 0.47 0.48
C ILE A 70 28.94 1.60 1.41
N THR A 71 27.84 1.36 2.14
CA THR A 71 27.35 2.26 3.17
C THR A 71 27.30 1.51 4.49
N VAL A 72 27.83 2.12 5.54
CA VAL A 72 27.73 1.62 6.92
C VAL A 72 27.19 2.73 7.81
N GLY A 73 26.36 2.36 8.79
CA GLY A 73 25.76 3.29 9.72
C GLY A 73 25.61 2.69 11.10
N ALA A 74 25.64 3.54 12.12
CA ALA A 74 25.35 3.20 13.50
C ALA A 74 24.57 4.35 14.14
N GLY A 75 23.76 4.03 15.14
CA GLY A 75 22.94 5.02 15.86
C GLY A 75 22.46 4.50 17.20
N ASP A 76 21.54 5.24 17.80
CA ASP A 76 20.94 4.91 19.08
C ASP A 76 20.18 3.56 19.01
N TYR A 77 19.88 2.99 20.15
CA TYR A 77 19.23 1.68 20.29
C TYR A 77 19.98 0.57 19.55
N SER A 78 21.33 0.59 19.62
CA SER A 78 22.22 -0.36 18.92
C SER A 78 21.98 -0.42 17.41
N TYR A 79 21.44 0.65 16.80
CA TYR A 79 21.18 0.69 15.36
C TYR A 79 22.46 0.39 14.57
N ARG A 80 22.35 -0.53 13.65
CA ARG A 80 23.41 -0.92 12.71
C ARG A 80 22.83 -1.07 11.31
N HIS A 81 23.54 -0.52 10.37
CA HIS A 81 23.19 -0.61 8.95
C HIS A 81 24.44 -0.90 8.13
N ALA A 82 24.37 -1.88 7.26
CA ALA A 82 25.37 -2.15 6.23
C ALA A 82 24.66 -2.39 4.90
N ARG A 83 25.07 -1.71 3.85
CA ARG A 83 24.62 -1.91 2.46
C ARG A 83 25.84 -1.98 1.57
N GLY A 84 25.84 -2.92 0.63
CA GLY A 84 26.83 -3.00 -0.44
C GLY A 84 26.15 -3.25 -1.77
N THR A 85 26.66 -2.61 -2.82
CA THR A 85 26.25 -2.82 -4.21
C THR A 85 27.49 -2.98 -5.07
N ILE A 86 27.45 -3.90 -6.01
CA ILE A 86 28.46 -4.06 -7.04
C ILE A 86 27.82 -4.38 -8.39
N ASN A 87 28.31 -3.74 -9.44
CA ASN A 87 28.01 -4.04 -10.83
C ASN A 87 29.29 -4.46 -11.53
N VAL A 88 29.30 -5.62 -12.16
CA VAL A 88 30.49 -6.19 -12.79
C VAL A 88 30.16 -6.54 -14.24
N PRO A 89 30.74 -5.83 -15.23
CA PRO A 89 30.71 -6.27 -16.61
C PRO A 89 31.65 -7.50 -16.75
N ILE A 90 31.07 -8.64 -17.13
CA ILE A 90 31.81 -9.90 -17.30
C ILE A 90 32.40 -9.98 -18.71
N THR A 91 31.62 -9.52 -19.70
CA THR A 91 32.01 -9.38 -21.10
C THR A 91 31.42 -8.06 -21.65
N ASP A 92 31.69 -7.70 -22.89
CA ASP A 92 31.15 -6.51 -23.53
C ASP A 92 29.62 -6.53 -23.67
N ASN A 93 29.00 -7.72 -23.56
CA ASN A 93 27.55 -7.89 -23.72
C ASN A 93 26.88 -8.64 -22.56
N PHE A 94 27.60 -8.87 -21.45
CA PHE A 94 27.04 -9.55 -20.29
C PHE A 94 27.57 -8.93 -18.99
N ALA A 95 26.66 -8.50 -18.13
CA ALA A 95 26.97 -7.91 -16.84
C ALA A 95 26.08 -8.46 -15.72
N ILE A 96 26.58 -8.40 -14.49
CA ILE A 96 25.87 -8.79 -13.27
C ILE A 96 25.90 -7.63 -12.27
N ARG A 97 24.74 -7.35 -11.67
CA ARG A 97 24.60 -6.41 -10.58
C ARG A 97 24.07 -7.14 -9.34
N ALA A 98 24.74 -6.95 -8.20
CA ALA A 98 24.34 -7.54 -6.92
C ALA A 98 24.30 -6.47 -5.84
N SER A 99 23.30 -6.53 -4.97
CA SER A 99 23.17 -5.66 -3.80
C SER A 99 22.71 -6.46 -2.59
N ALA A 100 23.18 -6.07 -1.40
CA ALA A 100 22.72 -6.61 -0.14
C ALA A 100 22.66 -5.51 0.92
N GLN A 101 21.68 -5.61 1.80
CA GLN A 101 21.47 -4.67 2.91
C GLN A 101 21.05 -5.43 4.16
N GLN A 102 21.67 -5.07 5.30
CA GLN A 102 21.25 -5.47 6.63
C GLN A 102 20.99 -4.22 7.48
N ARG A 103 19.84 -4.21 8.18
CA ARG A 103 19.49 -3.18 9.15
C ARG A 103 19.03 -3.86 10.43
N LYS A 104 19.58 -3.43 11.57
CA LYS A 104 19.18 -3.90 12.90
C LYS A 104 19.06 -2.73 13.85
N ARG A 105 18.09 -2.82 14.77
CA ARG A 105 17.91 -1.89 15.85
C ARG A 105 17.17 -2.59 16.99
N ASP A 106 17.60 -2.34 18.23
CA ASP A 106 16.87 -2.79 19.41
C ASP A 106 15.56 -2.01 19.54
N GLY A 107 14.57 -2.59 20.21
CA GLY A 107 13.29 -1.94 20.48
C GLY A 107 13.46 -0.64 21.27
N PHE A 108 12.67 0.37 20.94
CA PHE A 108 12.69 1.65 21.67
C PHE A 108 11.41 1.90 22.48
N LYS A 109 10.39 1.07 22.34
CA LYS A 109 9.24 1.05 23.22
C LYS A 109 9.47 0.03 24.33
N GLU A 110 9.78 0.54 25.53
CA GLU A 110 10.05 -0.28 26.71
C GLU A 110 8.80 -1.07 27.13
N ASN A 111 8.91 -2.39 27.22
CA ASN A 111 7.87 -3.19 27.85
C ASN A 111 8.02 -3.13 29.38
N ILE A 112 7.03 -2.53 30.05
CA ILE A 112 7.04 -2.37 31.51
C ILE A 112 6.69 -3.66 32.27
N ILE A 113 6.37 -4.75 31.56
CA ILE A 113 6.15 -6.07 32.16
C ILE A 113 7.48 -6.79 32.28
N GLU A 114 7.80 -7.26 33.49
CA GLU A 114 9.05 -7.96 33.77
C GLU A 114 9.23 -9.19 32.88
N GLY A 115 10.34 -9.25 32.15
CA GLY A 115 10.67 -10.31 31.21
C GLY A 115 10.02 -10.14 29.84
N GLY A 116 9.31 -9.04 29.61
CA GLY A 116 8.74 -8.68 28.31
C GLY A 116 9.80 -8.21 27.31
N TYR A 117 9.50 -8.37 26.03
CA TYR A 117 10.33 -7.85 24.94
C TYR A 117 10.00 -6.39 24.69
N ASP A 118 11.02 -5.56 24.40
CA ASP A 118 10.83 -4.21 23.92
C ASP A 118 10.33 -4.22 22.48
N TYR A 119 9.43 -3.30 22.16
CA TYR A 119 8.76 -3.23 20.85
C TYR A 119 9.41 -2.17 19.96
N ASP A 120 9.01 -2.21 18.67
CA ASP A 120 9.58 -1.36 17.61
C ASP A 120 11.09 -1.62 17.41
N ASP A 121 11.51 -2.87 17.52
CA ASP A 121 12.82 -3.33 17.05
C ASP A 121 12.85 -3.39 15.51
N LEU A 122 13.99 -3.70 14.95
CA LEU A 122 14.17 -3.88 13.51
C LEU A 122 15.26 -4.92 13.25
N ASP A 123 14.93 -5.96 12.51
CA ASP A 123 15.91 -6.87 11.90
C ASP A 123 15.47 -7.15 10.47
N GLN A 124 16.12 -6.50 9.52
CA GLN A 124 15.79 -6.55 8.11
C GLN A 124 17.00 -6.92 7.27
N PHE A 125 16.87 -7.95 6.45
CA PHE A 125 17.85 -8.34 5.46
C PHE A 125 17.23 -8.35 4.06
N LEU A 126 17.90 -7.73 3.10
CA LEU A 126 17.56 -7.74 1.68
C LEU A 126 18.77 -8.11 0.86
N ALA A 127 18.55 -8.91 -0.18
CA ALA A 127 19.56 -9.20 -1.19
C ALA A 127 18.89 -9.25 -2.57
N ARG A 128 19.58 -8.76 -3.59
CA ARG A 128 19.14 -8.79 -4.98
C ARG A 128 20.32 -9.11 -5.87
N ILE A 129 20.10 -9.94 -6.88
CA ILE A 129 21.04 -10.18 -7.97
C ILE A 129 20.31 -10.07 -9.29
N ARG A 130 20.91 -9.41 -10.27
CA ARG A 130 20.41 -9.31 -11.65
C ARG A 130 21.55 -9.55 -12.62
N ALA A 131 21.24 -10.20 -13.73
CA ALA A 131 22.16 -10.42 -14.82
C ALA A 131 21.50 -10.00 -16.13
N ARG A 132 22.17 -9.16 -16.90
CA ARG A 132 21.74 -8.68 -18.21
C ARG A 132 22.66 -9.23 -19.28
N TRP A 133 22.05 -9.73 -20.33
CA TRP A 133 22.71 -10.19 -21.54
C TRP A 133 22.16 -9.45 -22.76
N ASP A 134 22.99 -8.67 -23.42
CA ASP A 134 22.70 -8.03 -24.70
C ASP A 134 22.98 -9.05 -25.80
N VAL A 135 21.93 -9.80 -26.21
CA VAL A 135 21.99 -10.88 -27.20
C VAL A 135 22.44 -10.35 -28.56
N THR A 136 21.93 -9.16 -28.90
CA THR A 136 22.34 -8.36 -30.07
C THR A 136 22.33 -6.87 -29.66
N GLU A 137 22.71 -5.98 -30.56
CA GLU A 137 22.62 -4.52 -30.33
C GLU A 137 21.19 -4.04 -30.05
N ASN A 138 20.16 -4.82 -30.46
CA ASN A 138 18.75 -4.43 -30.37
C ASN A 138 17.94 -5.36 -29.46
N VAL A 139 18.53 -6.37 -28.87
CA VAL A 139 17.81 -7.35 -28.03
C VAL A 139 18.59 -7.61 -26.76
N SER A 140 17.95 -7.38 -25.62
CA SER A 140 18.49 -7.70 -24.30
C SER A 140 17.56 -8.60 -23.50
N ILE A 141 18.15 -9.42 -22.65
CA ILE A 141 17.46 -10.28 -21.69
C ILE A 141 18.03 -9.96 -20.30
N GLU A 142 17.16 -9.71 -19.35
CA GLU A 142 17.54 -9.56 -17.94
C GLU A 142 16.83 -10.61 -17.10
N VAL A 143 17.58 -11.27 -16.22
CA VAL A 143 17.06 -12.15 -15.17
C VAL A 143 17.42 -11.58 -13.81
N GLY A 144 16.48 -11.69 -12.88
CA GLY A 144 16.64 -11.14 -11.54
C GLY A 144 16.12 -12.09 -10.46
N HIS A 145 16.72 -11.99 -9.28
CA HIS A 145 16.19 -12.62 -8.07
C HIS A 145 16.40 -11.71 -6.87
N MET A 146 15.36 -11.60 -6.04
CA MET A 146 15.35 -10.82 -4.80
C MET A 146 14.89 -11.71 -3.65
N PHE A 147 15.59 -11.58 -2.54
CA PHE A 147 15.23 -12.16 -1.25
C PHE A 147 15.10 -11.05 -0.21
N ALA A 148 14.06 -11.12 0.61
CA ALA A 148 13.88 -10.25 1.74
C ALA A 148 13.42 -11.03 2.96
N ALA A 149 13.95 -10.66 4.13
CA ALA A 149 13.54 -11.16 5.41
C ALA A 149 13.39 -9.99 6.38
N LEU A 150 12.24 -9.92 7.04
CA LEU A 150 11.96 -8.97 8.10
C LEU A 150 11.53 -9.74 9.34
N GLN A 151 12.15 -9.41 10.45
CA GLN A 151 11.75 -9.87 11.77
C GLN A 151 11.70 -8.64 12.66
N ASP A 152 10.51 -8.24 13.09
CA ASP A 152 10.32 -7.12 13.99
C ASP A 152 9.05 -7.28 14.84
N LEU A 153 9.02 -6.56 15.95
CA LEU A 153 7.88 -6.43 16.85
C LEU A 153 7.18 -5.07 16.64
N SER A 154 7.31 -4.48 15.47
CA SER A 154 6.97 -3.07 15.21
C SER A 154 5.47 -2.78 15.13
N ASN A 155 4.59 -3.76 15.23
CA ASN A 155 3.20 -3.59 14.85
C ASN A 155 2.22 -3.41 16.03
N MET A 156 2.72 -2.95 17.18
CA MET A 156 1.88 -2.71 18.34
C MET A 156 1.62 -1.23 18.50
N GLY A 157 0.40 -0.80 18.20
CA GLY A 157 -0.08 0.53 18.54
C GLY A 157 -0.01 0.75 20.05
N ALA A 158 0.38 1.94 20.50
CA ALA A 158 0.09 2.34 21.86
C ALA A 158 -1.43 2.41 21.99
N VAL A 159 -1.97 1.79 23.02
CA VAL A 159 -3.41 1.86 23.31
C VAL A 159 -3.79 3.31 23.51
N SER A 160 -4.86 3.75 22.86
CA SER A 160 -5.47 5.03 23.18
C SER A 160 -5.95 4.98 24.65
N ALA A 161 -5.63 6.02 25.37
CA ALA A 161 -5.68 6.08 26.82
C ALA A 161 -7.01 5.68 27.50
N ASP A 162 -8.13 5.70 26.78
CA ASP A 162 -9.44 5.68 27.44
C ASP A 162 -10.09 4.28 27.56
N SER A 163 -9.88 3.38 26.63
CA SER A 163 -10.57 2.06 26.64
C SER A 163 -9.74 0.92 27.24
N GLY A 164 -8.46 0.84 26.90
CA GLY A 164 -7.57 -0.20 27.40
C GLY A 164 -7.19 0.01 28.85
N ILE A 165 -6.98 1.28 29.28
CA ILE A 165 -6.68 1.65 30.66
C ILE A 165 -7.83 1.32 31.60
N ALA A 166 -9.06 1.66 31.22
CA ALA A 166 -10.24 1.38 32.05
C ALA A 166 -10.43 -0.13 32.25
N ARG A 167 -10.19 -0.95 31.25
CA ARG A 167 -10.23 -2.42 31.35
C ARG A 167 -9.07 -2.96 32.17
N GLY A 168 -7.83 -2.56 31.88
CA GLY A 168 -6.66 -3.01 32.62
C GLY A 168 -6.78 -2.69 34.10
N ILE A 169 -7.22 -1.48 34.47
CA ILE A 169 -7.45 -1.09 35.87
C ILE A 169 -8.61 -1.89 36.50
N ALA A 170 -9.70 -2.09 35.77
CA ALA A 170 -10.86 -2.83 36.30
C ALA A 170 -10.53 -4.30 36.64
N PHE A 171 -9.58 -4.90 35.93
CA PHE A 171 -9.15 -6.29 36.13
C PHE A 171 -7.79 -6.42 36.83
N GLY A 172 -7.19 -5.33 37.30
CA GLY A 172 -5.90 -5.34 38.01
C GLY A 172 -4.68 -5.50 37.10
N GLY A 173 -4.83 -5.26 35.81
CA GLY A 173 -3.75 -5.28 34.84
C GLY A 173 -2.83 -4.05 34.92
N ILE A 174 -1.62 -4.17 34.41
CA ILE A 174 -0.67 -3.09 34.27
C ILE A 174 -0.91 -2.43 32.91
N THR A 175 -1.02 -1.11 32.89
CA THR A 175 -1.20 -0.30 31.68
C THR A 175 -0.28 0.93 31.70
N THR A 176 -0.09 1.57 30.57
CA THR A 176 0.70 2.80 30.46
C THR A 176 0.10 3.76 29.42
N THR A 177 0.18 5.05 29.71
CA THR A 177 -0.14 6.15 28.76
C THR A 177 1.10 6.73 28.10
N ASP A 178 2.28 6.28 28.48
CA ASP A 178 3.52 6.76 27.91
C ASP A 178 3.69 6.18 26.50
N ARG A 179 3.79 7.04 25.49
CA ARG A 179 3.94 6.64 24.07
C ARG A 179 5.21 5.84 23.77
N PHE A 180 6.19 5.88 24.67
CA PHE A 180 7.45 5.12 24.56
C PHE A 180 7.44 3.85 25.41
N LYS A 181 6.31 3.51 26.02
CA LYS A 181 6.16 2.33 26.85
C LYS A 181 4.96 1.51 26.38
N ILE A 182 5.03 0.23 26.64
CA ILE A 182 3.95 -0.72 26.41
C ILE A 182 3.82 -1.65 27.60
N ALA A 183 2.62 -2.10 27.87
CA ALA A 183 2.37 -3.13 28.86
C ALA A 183 1.78 -4.33 28.10
N SER A 184 2.61 -5.17 27.53
CA SER A 184 2.15 -6.36 26.81
C SER A 184 2.47 -7.62 27.58
N SER A 185 1.48 -8.50 27.71
CA SER A 185 1.68 -9.79 28.33
C SER A 185 2.43 -10.70 27.37
N THR A 186 3.72 -10.84 27.59
CA THR A 186 4.56 -11.79 26.83
C THR A 186 4.48 -13.22 27.31
N THR A 187 3.63 -13.50 28.31
CA THR A 187 3.56 -14.80 28.98
C THR A 187 2.57 -15.78 28.38
N GLY A 188 1.94 -15.45 27.25
CA GLY A 188 1.11 -16.42 26.53
C GLY A 188 1.98 -17.57 26.01
N PRO A 189 1.61 -18.85 26.28
CA PRO A 189 2.41 -20.00 25.87
C PRO A 189 2.59 -20.15 24.36
N ASP A 190 1.87 -19.37 23.59
CA ASP A 190 1.87 -19.41 22.12
C ASP A 190 2.59 -18.23 21.45
N LEU A 191 3.08 -17.25 22.24
CA LEU A 191 3.91 -16.19 21.71
C LEU A 191 5.30 -16.75 21.43
N ASN A 192 5.52 -17.14 20.17
CA ASN A 192 6.79 -17.68 19.72
C ASN A 192 7.91 -16.65 19.97
N PRO A 193 8.95 -16.99 20.76
CA PRO A 193 10.07 -16.08 21.04
C PRO A 193 10.83 -15.64 19.79
N ASP A 194 10.58 -16.28 18.65
CA ASP A 194 11.16 -15.91 17.37
C ASP A 194 10.49 -14.67 16.71
N GLY A 195 9.44 -14.10 17.31
CA GLY A 195 8.76 -12.89 16.81
C GLY A 195 8.02 -13.03 15.47
N PRO A 196 7.39 -11.96 15.00
CA PRO A 196 6.83 -11.88 13.66
C PRO A 196 7.92 -12.08 12.61
N LYS A 197 7.63 -12.82 11.57
CA LYS A 197 8.55 -13.08 10.47
C LYS A 197 7.87 -12.81 9.16
N HIS A 198 8.58 -12.16 8.27
CA HIS A 198 8.14 -11.97 6.91
C HIS A 198 9.28 -12.31 5.97
N HIS A 199 9.05 -13.24 5.07
CA HIS A 199 10.01 -13.65 4.06
C HIS A 199 9.38 -13.47 2.68
N MET A 200 10.14 -12.91 1.77
CA MET A 200 9.74 -12.76 0.38
C MET A 200 10.86 -13.23 -0.54
N ASN A 201 10.49 -13.97 -1.56
CA ASN A 201 11.31 -14.28 -2.71
C ASN A 201 10.63 -13.74 -3.96
N SER A 202 11.39 -13.20 -4.90
CA SER A 202 10.84 -12.80 -6.20
C SER A 202 11.88 -13.05 -7.28
N SER A 203 11.45 -13.68 -8.36
CA SER A 203 12.26 -13.93 -9.57
C SER A 203 11.65 -13.17 -10.74
N SER A 204 12.48 -12.70 -11.64
CA SER A 204 12.04 -11.96 -12.84
C SER A 204 12.83 -12.37 -14.07
N LEU A 205 12.13 -12.35 -15.20
CA LEU A 205 12.70 -12.44 -16.54
C LEU A 205 12.10 -11.30 -17.36
N ARG A 206 12.96 -10.50 -18.00
CA ARG A 206 12.56 -9.42 -18.90
C ARG A 206 13.29 -9.57 -20.24
N LEU A 207 12.59 -9.29 -21.31
CA LEU A 207 13.10 -9.19 -22.67
C LEU A 207 12.74 -7.79 -23.20
N ASP A 208 13.75 -7.08 -23.72
CA ASP A 208 13.57 -5.84 -24.45
C ASP A 208 14.13 -6.02 -25.87
N ALA A 209 13.34 -5.59 -26.87
CA ALA A 209 13.74 -5.68 -28.27
C ALA A 209 13.33 -4.41 -29.04
N SER A 210 14.28 -3.79 -29.72
CA SER A 210 14.07 -2.59 -30.54
C SER A 210 14.07 -2.93 -32.03
N PHE A 211 13.02 -2.52 -32.72
CA PHE A 211 12.88 -2.65 -34.17
C PHE A 211 12.84 -1.25 -34.81
N ASN A 212 12.87 -1.18 -36.13
CA ASN A 212 12.93 0.12 -36.82
C ASN A 212 11.76 1.06 -36.55
N ALA A 213 10.59 0.54 -36.20
CA ALA A 213 9.36 1.31 -36.03
C ALA A 213 8.70 1.17 -34.65
N PHE A 214 9.13 0.21 -33.85
CA PHE A 214 8.55 -0.06 -32.54
C PHE A 214 9.51 -0.81 -31.63
N ASP A 215 9.30 -0.66 -30.33
CA ASP A 215 9.95 -1.41 -29.28
C ASP A 215 9.00 -2.44 -28.68
N VAL A 216 9.55 -3.53 -28.17
CA VAL A 216 8.82 -4.59 -27.47
C VAL A 216 9.48 -4.78 -26.11
N ALA A 217 8.69 -4.75 -25.05
CA ALA A 217 9.07 -5.17 -23.72
C ALA A 217 8.16 -6.34 -23.29
N ALA A 218 8.75 -7.43 -22.83
CA ALA A 218 7.99 -8.55 -22.29
C ALA A 218 8.61 -8.99 -20.96
N TYR A 219 7.78 -9.34 -19.99
CA TYR A 219 8.25 -9.77 -18.69
C TYR A 219 7.39 -10.87 -18.08
N VAL A 220 8.02 -11.63 -17.19
CA VAL A 220 7.35 -12.51 -16.25
C VAL A 220 8.06 -12.39 -14.91
N THR A 221 7.27 -12.29 -13.85
CA THR A 221 7.76 -12.26 -12.47
C THR A 221 6.97 -13.25 -11.65
N ASP A 222 7.66 -13.92 -10.75
CA ASP A 222 7.09 -14.83 -9.78
C ASP A 222 7.53 -14.38 -8.39
N ALA A 223 6.63 -14.38 -7.42
CA ALA A 223 6.94 -13.98 -6.06
C ALA A 223 6.21 -14.86 -5.04
N SER A 224 6.89 -15.22 -3.99
CA SER A 224 6.31 -15.87 -2.82
C SER A 224 6.52 -15.03 -1.58
N ASN A 225 5.48 -14.93 -0.77
CA ASN A 225 5.46 -14.17 0.46
C ASN A 225 4.99 -15.08 1.58
N ASN A 226 5.72 -15.11 2.67
CA ASN A 226 5.31 -15.78 3.89
C ASN A 226 5.36 -14.76 5.03
N GLU A 227 4.20 -14.44 5.59
CA GLU A 227 4.05 -13.45 6.63
C GLU A 227 3.40 -14.08 7.86
N ARG A 228 4.07 -13.95 8.98
CA ARG A 228 3.57 -14.32 10.28
C ARG A 228 3.49 -13.08 11.17
N ARG A 229 2.29 -12.77 11.64
CA ARG A 229 2.05 -11.65 12.56
C ARG A 229 1.34 -12.14 13.81
N TRP A 230 1.64 -11.50 14.91
CA TRP A 230 0.85 -11.57 16.12
C TRP A 230 0.77 -10.16 16.74
N GLY A 231 -0.21 -9.92 17.56
CA GLY A 231 -0.39 -8.63 18.18
C GLY A 231 -1.26 -8.73 19.42
N ASP A 232 -0.87 -7.98 20.43
CA ASP A 232 -1.65 -7.67 21.60
C ASP A 232 -2.47 -6.40 21.28
N TYR A 233 -3.79 -6.54 21.19
CA TYR A 233 -4.68 -5.44 20.77
C TYR A 233 -5.20 -4.60 21.93
N ASP A 234 -5.07 -5.07 23.15
CA ASP A 234 -5.54 -4.33 24.31
C ASP A 234 -4.42 -3.57 25.03
N GLY A 235 -3.14 -3.87 24.72
CA GLY A 235 -1.97 -3.15 25.23
C GLY A 235 -1.87 -3.12 26.75
N ASN A 236 -2.36 -4.15 27.41
CA ASN A 236 -2.28 -4.31 28.86
C ASN A 236 -1.70 -5.67 29.24
N SER A 237 -1.33 -5.85 30.50
CA SER A 237 -0.75 -7.12 30.98
C SER A 237 -1.75 -8.28 31.09
N PHE A 238 -2.99 -8.05 30.75
CA PHE A 238 -4.03 -9.07 30.70
C PHE A 238 -4.24 -9.52 29.26
N ASN A 239 -4.24 -10.79 28.97
CA ASN A 239 -4.55 -11.33 27.66
C ASN A 239 -6.07 -11.23 27.39
N ASP A 240 -6.58 -9.99 27.25
CA ASP A 240 -7.99 -9.77 27.00
C ASP A 240 -8.32 -9.94 25.50
N ILE A 241 -7.48 -9.43 24.62
CA ILE A 241 -7.66 -9.54 23.17
C ILE A 241 -6.30 -9.70 22.48
N ASP A 242 -5.96 -10.93 22.14
CA ASP A 242 -4.78 -11.24 21.35
C ASP A 242 -5.20 -11.66 19.93
N VAL A 243 -4.55 -11.13 18.94
CA VAL A 243 -4.68 -11.61 17.57
C VAL A 243 -3.39 -12.29 17.14
N THR A 244 -3.50 -13.54 16.85
CA THR A 244 -2.43 -14.30 16.22
C THR A 244 -2.84 -14.59 14.79
N MET A 245 -2.22 -13.91 13.83
CA MET A 245 -2.27 -14.35 12.45
C MET A 245 -1.12 -15.33 12.28
N THR A 246 -1.44 -16.60 12.23
CA THR A 246 -0.43 -17.64 12.30
C THR A 246 0.37 -17.75 11.02
N GLU A 247 -0.24 -17.56 9.87
CA GLU A 247 0.48 -17.60 8.61
C GLU A 247 -0.35 -17.01 7.46
N ASN A 248 0.22 -16.06 6.71
CA ASN A 248 -0.27 -15.65 5.40
C ASN A 248 0.80 -16.03 4.37
N GLN A 249 0.53 -17.04 3.57
CA GLN A 249 1.36 -17.39 2.43
C GLN A 249 0.71 -16.85 1.17
N SER A 250 1.44 -16.09 0.37
CA SER A 250 0.98 -15.71 -0.96
C SER A 250 1.98 -16.12 -2.02
N GLU A 251 1.46 -16.63 -3.12
CA GLU A 251 2.16 -16.86 -4.37
C GLU A 251 1.58 -15.93 -5.42
N GLU A 252 2.43 -15.26 -6.18
CA GLU A 252 2.02 -14.22 -7.14
C GLU A 252 2.80 -14.43 -8.44
N THR A 253 2.09 -14.43 -9.57
CA THR A 253 2.69 -14.40 -10.90
C THR A 253 2.19 -13.17 -11.66
N SER A 254 3.12 -12.38 -12.20
CA SER A 254 2.78 -11.28 -13.12
C SER A 254 3.47 -11.52 -14.46
N ALA A 255 2.76 -11.33 -15.55
CA ALA A 255 3.33 -11.38 -16.89
C ALA A 255 2.74 -10.26 -17.76
N GLY A 256 3.53 -9.72 -18.67
CA GLY A 256 3.06 -8.70 -19.59
C GLY A 256 3.90 -8.60 -20.85
N ILE A 257 3.28 -8.01 -21.85
CA ILE A 257 3.93 -7.59 -23.08
C ILE A 257 3.42 -6.21 -23.47
N GLU A 258 4.33 -5.33 -23.84
CA GLU A 258 4.08 -3.97 -24.30
C GLU A 258 4.79 -3.77 -25.63
N ILE A 259 4.10 -3.14 -26.55
CA ILE A 259 4.64 -2.73 -27.84
C ILE A 259 4.39 -1.23 -27.97
N SER A 260 5.44 -0.46 -28.20
CA SER A 260 5.35 1.00 -28.33
C SER A 260 6.04 1.50 -29.57
N SER A 261 5.51 2.58 -30.14
CA SER A 261 6.17 3.26 -31.27
C SER A 261 7.48 3.90 -30.83
N ASN A 262 8.50 3.85 -31.67
CA ASN A 262 9.79 4.54 -31.47
C ASN A 262 10.14 5.52 -32.62
N GLY A 263 9.17 5.82 -33.49
CA GLY A 263 9.32 6.78 -34.57
C GLY A 263 9.27 8.24 -34.09
N THR A 264 9.76 9.17 -34.90
CA THR A 264 9.74 10.61 -34.64
C THR A 264 8.58 11.35 -35.31
N GLY A 265 7.55 10.61 -35.74
CA GLY A 265 6.34 11.17 -36.36
C GLY A 265 5.38 11.78 -35.34
N PRO A 266 4.31 12.44 -35.81
CA PRO A 266 3.33 13.08 -34.93
C PRO A 266 2.43 12.07 -34.17
N LEU A 267 2.57 10.78 -34.46
CA LEU A 267 1.82 9.70 -33.85
C LEU A 267 2.74 8.85 -32.96
N SER A 268 2.45 8.83 -31.67
CA SER A 268 3.03 7.90 -30.71
C SER A 268 1.94 6.97 -30.18
N TRP A 269 2.24 5.71 -29.94
CA TRP A 269 1.28 4.76 -29.41
C TRP A 269 1.95 3.68 -28.58
N ILE A 270 1.18 3.13 -27.66
CA ILE A 270 1.52 1.95 -26.89
C ILE A 270 0.30 1.02 -26.86
N VAL A 271 0.53 -0.27 -27.00
CA VAL A 271 -0.47 -1.32 -26.78
C VAL A 271 0.14 -2.39 -25.89
N GLY A 272 -0.64 -2.99 -25.04
CA GLY A 272 -0.13 -4.04 -24.18
C GLY A 272 -1.22 -4.91 -23.61
N MET A 273 -0.76 -6.02 -23.05
CA MET A 273 -1.57 -6.92 -22.25
C MET A 273 -0.78 -7.38 -21.05
N ASN A 274 -1.50 -7.65 -19.97
CA ASN A 274 -0.91 -8.22 -18.76
C ASN A 274 -1.83 -9.26 -18.14
N TYR A 275 -1.20 -10.12 -17.40
CA TYR A 275 -1.80 -11.15 -16.57
C TYR A 275 -1.25 -11.04 -15.15
N PHE A 276 -2.11 -11.22 -14.16
CA PHE A 276 -1.73 -11.35 -12.77
C PHE A 276 -2.55 -12.45 -12.12
N ASP A 277 -1.86 -13.35 -11.44
CA ASP A 277 -2.42 -14.44 -10.66
C ASP A 277 -1.92 -14.33 -9.22
N GLN A 278 -2.78 -14.62 -8.27
CA GLN A 278 -2.41 -14.65 -6.86
C GLN A 278 -3.19 -15.74 -6.12
N GLU A 279 -2.47 -16.56 -5.38
CA GLU A 279 -3.04 -17.44 -4.36
C GLU A 279 -2.60 -16.95 -2.97
N VAL A 280 -3.55 -16.81 -2.04
CA VAL A 280 -3.27 -16.44 -0.66
C VAL A 280 -3.87 -17.46 0.28
N ASN A 281 -3.02 -18.20 0.97
CA ASN A 281 -3.40 -19.04 2.08
C ASN A 281 -3.28 -18.23 3.38
N TYR A 282 -4.36 -18.13 4.13
CA TYR A 282 -4.37 -17.36 5.36
C TYR A 282 -4.93 -18.18 6.53
N ASP A 283 -4.33 -17.96 7.69
CA ASP A 283 -4.71 -18.54 8.95
C ASP A 283 -4.93 -17.42 9.97
N PHE A 284 -6.05 -17.43 10.66
CA PHE A 284 -6.46 -16.37 11.57
C PHE A 284 -6.88 -16.95 12.92
N ASP A 285 -6.30 -16.43 14.00
CA ASP A 285 -6.63 -16.78 15.36
C ASP A 285 -6.81 -15.50 16.19
N LEU A 286 -8.07 -15.18 16.50
CA LEU A 286 -8.43 -14.13 17.45
C LEU A 286 -8.76 -14.76 18.78
N ARG A 287 -8.00 -14.45 19.81
CA ARG A 287 -8.21 -14.90 21.18
C ARG A 287 -8.77 -13.76 22.03
N ILE A 288 -9.77 -14.05 22.83
CA ILE A 288 -10.30 -13.14 23.84
C ILE A 288 -10.08 -13.79 25.18
N GLY A 289 -9.39 -13.09 26.09
CA GLY A 289 -9.18 -13.56 27.45
C GLY A 289 -10.52 -13.71 28.18
N ALA A 290 -10.80 -14.88 28.71
CA ALA A 290 -11.95 -15.06 29.56
C ALA A 290 -11.69 -14.40 30.92
N ILE A 291 -12.66 -13.65 31.43
CA ILE A 291 -12.69 -13.20 32.84
C ILE A 291 -12.54 -14.44 33.72
N GLY A 292 -11.33 -14.66 34.27
CA GLY A 292 -11.06 -15.84 35.11
C GLY A 292 -9.88 -16.72 34.68
N GLY A 293 -9.07 -16.31 33.70
CA GLY A 293 -7.74 -16.91 33.47
C GLY A 293 -7.63 -17.97 32.37
N GLY A 294 -8.37 -17.86 31.31
CA GLY A 294 -8.20 -18.71 30.13
C GLY A 294 -8.26 -17.94 28.83
N ASN A 295 -7.24 -18.05 27.98
CA ASN A 295 -7.29 -17.60 26.59
C ASN A 295 -8.26 -18.50 25.81
N VAL A 296 -9.43 -17.97 25.47
CA VAL A 296 -10.44 -18.70 24.69
C VAL A 296 -10.41 -18.19 23.26
N PRO A 297 -10.24 -19.05 22.25
CA PRO A 297 -10.37 -18.64 20.87
C PRO A 297 -11.73 -18.00 20.61
N ALA A 298 -11.75 -16.75 20.18
CA ALA A 298 -12.97 -16.03 19.86
C ALA A 298 -13.38 -16.20 18.40
N SER A 299 -12.38 -16.29 17.52
CA SER A 299 -12.60 -16.57 16.11
C SER A 299 -11.31 -17.15 15.55
N THR A 300 -11.40 -18.36 15.05
CA THR A 300 -10.29 -19.02 14.36
C THR A 300 -10.77 -19.53 13.03
N GLY A 301 -9.89 -19.59 12.06
CA GLY A 301 -10.22 -20.19 10.78
C GLY A 301 -9.08 -20.06 9.80
N TRP A 302 -9.13 -20.84 8.76
CA TRP A 302 -8.20 -20.81 7.67
C TRP A 302 -8.93 -20.79 6.33
N GLY A 303 -8.27 -20.29 5.31
CA GLY A 303 -8.86 -20.22 3.99
C GLY A 303 -7.84 -19.96 2.92
N THR A 304 -8.31 -20.05 1.69
CA THR A 304 -7.55 -19.72 0.51
C THR A 304 -8.36 -18.73 -0.33
N TYR A 305 -7.67 -17.78 -0.88
CA TYR A 305 -8.18 -16.78 -1.79
C TYR A 305 -7.39 -16.89 -3.10
N TRP A 306 -8.07 -16.97 -4.22
CA TRP A 306 -7.51 -16.99 -5.55
C TRP A 306 -7.96 -15.76 -6.33
N LEU A 307 -7.09 -15.26 -7.15
CA LEU A 307 -7.33 -14.12 -8.01
C LEU A 307 -6.66 -14.32 -9.35
N ASP A 308 -7.42 -14.25 -10.41
CA ASP A 308 -6.96 -14.15 -11.78
C ASP A 308 -7.34 -12.79 -12.38
N THR A 309 -6.39 -12.11 -13.03
CA THR A 309 -6.63 -10.82 -13.67
C THR A 309 -6.02 -10.78 -15.06
N TYR A 310 -6.80 -10.32 -16.01
CA TYR A 310 -6.40 -10.10 -17.40
C TYR A 310 -6.66 -8.65 -17.78
N GLY A 311 -5.68 -7.98 -18.37
CA GLY A 311 -5.81 -6.61 -18.84
C GLY A 311 -5.30 -6.45 -20.27
N VAL A 312 -6.03 -5.70 -21.09
CA VAL A 312 -5.59 -5.26 -22.41
C VAL A 312 -5.77 -3.75 -22.50
N PHE A 313 -4.76 -3.05 -22.95
CA PHE A 313 -4.78 -1.60 -23.04
C PHE A 313 -4.14 -1.07 -24.32
N ALA A 314 -4.54 0.15 -24.67
CA ALA A 314 -3.91 0.94 -25.72
C ALA A 314 -3.95 2.42 -25.35
N SER A 315 -2.93 3.16 -25.75
CA SER A 315 -2.90 4.61 -25.69
C SER A 315 -2.25 5.18 -26.94
N VAL A 316 -2.79 6.28 -27.43
CA VAL A 316 -2.32 6.97 -28.64
C VAL A 316 -2.18 8.45 -28.31
N ASP A 317 -1.02 9.02 -28.61
CA ASP A 317 -0.78 10.46 -28.60
C ASP A 317 -0.66 10.92 -30.05
N TYR A 318 -1.39 11.98 -30.41
CA TYR A 318 -1.36 12.56 -31.73
C TYR A 318 -1.15 14.08 -31.67
N GLU A 319 -0.08 14.53 -32.31
CA GLU A 319 0.23 15.95 -32.47
C GLU A 319 -0.68 16.54 -33.54
N LEU A 320 -1.76 17.25 -33.12
CA LEU A 320 -2.68 17.94 -34.01
C LEU A 320 -2.02 19.14 -34.70
N SER A 321 -1.04 19.74 -34.02
CA SER A 321 -0.18 20.83 -34.49
C SER A 321 1.02 20.96 -33.56
N ASP A 322 1.96 21.85 -33.87
CA ASP A 322 3.12 22.16 -33.02
C ASP A 322 2.71 22.58 -31.58
N ALA A 323 1.48 23.04 -31.37
CA ALA A 323 0.98 23.52 -30.09
C ALA A 323 -0.02 22.58 -29.42
N TRP A 324 -0.68 21.68 -30.14
CA TRP A 324 -1.73 20.88 -29.61
C TRP A 324 -1.46 19.38 -29.79
N THR A 325 -1.56 18.64 -28.67
CA THR A 325 -1.49 17.19 -28.64
C THR A 325 -2.77 16.64 -28.00
N ILE A 326 -3.35 15.62 -28.60
CA ILE A 326 -4.43 14.82 -28.00
C ILE A 326 -3.90 13.44 -27.65
N SER A 327 -4.17 13.01 -26.42
CA SER A 327 -3.88 11.66 -25.94
C SER A 327 -5.18 10.94 -25.67
N VAL A 328 -5.36 9.74 -26.21
CA VAL A 328 -6.54 8.90 -26.01
C VAL A 328 -6.08 7.49 -25.65
N GLY A 329 -6.53 7.01 -24.52
CA GLY A 329 -6.22 5.66 -24.06
C GLY A 329 -7.46 4.96 -23.50
N GLY A 330 -7.36 3.66 -23.38
CA GLY A 330 -8.36 2.84 -22.72
C GLY A 330 -7.79 1.47 -22.35
N ARG A 331 -8.34 0.91 -21.29
CA ARG A 331 -8.04 -0.42 -20.80
C ARG A 331 -9.31 -1.18 -20.53
N TYR A 332 -9.32 -2.44 -20.90
CA TYR A 332 -10.29 -3.40 -20.41
C TYR A 332 -9.61 -4.35 -19.45
N THR A 333 -10.18 -4.50 -18.25
CA THR A 333 -9.69 -5.41 -17.22
C THR A 333 -10.81 -6.38 -16.86
N LYS A 334 -10.46 -7.67 -16.75
CA LYS A 334 -11.32 -8.72 -16.22
C LYS A 334 -10.64 -9.38 -15.06
N GLU A 335 -11.40 -9.60 -13.97
CA GLU A 335 -10.94 -10.24 -12.75
C GLU A 335 -11.90 -11.34 -12.33
N GLU A 336 -11.33 -12.43 -11.84
CA GLU A 336 -12.05 -13.53 -11.22
C GLU A 336 -11.45 -13.78 -9.85
N LYS A 337 -12.29 -13.80 -8.81
CA LYS A 337 -11.85 -14.02 -7.44
C LYS A 337 -12.67 -15.13 -6.82
N ASP A 338 -11.97 -16.14 -6.33
CA ASP A 338 -12.55 -17.25 -5.60
C ASP A 338 -12.08 -17.23 -4.15
N ILE A 339 -12.94 -17.62 -3.24
CA ILE A 339 -12.62 -17.76 -1.82
C ILE A 339 -13.11 -19.10 -1.28
N TYR A 340 -12.24 -19.73 -0.52
CA TYR A 340 -12.59 -20.85 0.34
C TYR A 340 -12.28 -20.47 1.79
N TRP A 341 -13.27 -20.55 2.66
CA TRP A 341 -13.10 -20.25 4.07
C TRP A 341 -13.68 -21.34 4.95
N ARG A 342 -12.90 -21.79 5.91
CA ARG A 342 -13.33 -22.77 6.91
C ARG A 342 -13.04 -22.25 8.32
N PRO A 343 -14.07 -21.97 9.13
CA PRO A 343 -13.86 -21.71 10.53
C PRO A 343 -13.31 -22.97 11.21
N SER A 344 -12.22 -22.85 11.95
CA SER A 344 -11.69 -23.95 12.74
C SER A 344 -12.33 -23.90 14.13
N SER A 345 -12.93 -24.99 14.59
CA SER A 345 -13.42 -25.02 15.94
C SER A 345 -13.69 -26.44 16.45
N THR A 346 -12.73 -27.09 16.93
CA THR A 346 -12.94 -28.17 17.93
C THR A 346 -13.19 -27.60 19.33
N GLU A 347 -12.71 -26.40 19.65
CA GLU A 347 -12.85 -25.82 20.99
C GLU A 347 -14.09 -24.91 21.13
N TYR A 348 -14.52 -24.23 20.09
CA TYR A 348 -15.73 -23.40 20.10
C TYR A 348 -17.03 -24.22 20.23
N ALA A 349 -17.02 -25.47 19.74
CA ALA A 349 -18.16 -26.36 19.77
C ALA A 349 -18.56 -26.81 21.19
N GLN A 350 -17.71 -26.66 22.19
CA GLN A 350 -18.00 -27.12 23.54
C GLN A 350 -18.89 -26.17 24.35
N ASN A 351 -18.97 -24.90 24.03
CA ASN A 351 -19.64 -23.89 24.85
C ASN A 351 -20.95 -23.32 24.30
N GLU A 352 -21.27 -23.46 23.00
CA GLU A 352 -22.54 -22.95 22.45
C GLU A 352 -23.23 -23.99 21.55
N ARG A 353 -24.23 -24.59 22.07
CA ARG A 353 -24.86 -25.84 21.57
C ARG A 353 -25.69 -25.73 20.28
N ILE A 354 -26.02 -24.60 19.70
CA ILE A 354 -27.10 -24.59 18.70
C ILE A 354 -26.81 -23.75 17.46
N THR A 355 -25.98 -22.73 17.53
CA THR A 355 -25.73 -21.82 16.39
C THR A 355 -24.49 -22.19 15.56
N LEU A 356 -23.70 -23.12 16.05
CA LEU A 356 -22.38 -23.45 15.50
C LEU A 356 -22.41 -24.32 14.24
N ALA A 357 -23.41 -25.16 14.06
CA ALA A 357 -23.41 -26.10 12.94
C ALA A 357 -23.43 -25.42 11.56
N ALA A 358 -24.09 -24.27 11.46
CA ALA A 358 -24.11 -23.49 10.23
C ALA A 358 -22.84 -22.62 10.04
N ALA A 359 -22.21 -22.20 11.15
CA ALA A 359 -20.99 -21.40 11.13
C ALA A 359 -19.71 -22.22 10.88
N LEU A 360 -19.82 -23.55 10.97
CA LEU A 360 -18.70 -24.48 10.77
C LEU A 360 -18.63 -25.09 9.36
N LEU A 361 -19.62 -24.79 8.52
CA LEU A 361 -19.58 -25.25 7.14
C LEU A 361 -18.53 -24.43 6.38
N PRO A 362 -17.75 -25.08 5.51
CA PRO A 362 -16.91 -24.37 4.56
C PRO A 362 -17.77 -23.40 3.76
N ASN A 363 -17.27 -22.22 3.53
CA ASN A 363 -17.86 -21.28 2.63
C ASN A 363 -16.98 -21.20 1.37
N GLU A 364 -17.59 -21.44 0.22
CA GLU A 364 -16.98 -21.30 -1.08
C GLU A 364 -17.80 -20.27 -1.84
N ASP A 365 -17.17 -19.29 -2.41
CA ASP A 365 -17.80 -18.25 -3.22
C ASP A 365 -16.85 -17.80 -4.30
N GLY A 366 -17.36 -17.31 -5.41
CA GLY A 366 -16.58 -16.82 -6.54
C GLY A 366 -17.35 -15.78 -7.32
N GLU A 367 -16.69 -14.67 -7.62
CA GLU A 367 -17.25 -13.55 -8.36
C GLU A 367 -16.31 -13.07 -9.45
N GLU A 368 -16.92 -12.52 -10.49
CA GLU A 368 -16.25 -12.00 -11.67
C GLU A 368 -16.62 -10.54 -11.89
N TRP A 369 -15.61 -9.68 -12.03
CA TRP A 369 -15.80 -8.26 -12.34
C TRP A 369 -15.05 -7.88 -13.61
N SER A 370 -15.54 -6.84 -14.29
CA SER A 370 -14.83 -6.25 -15.40
C SER A 370 -14.98 -4.74 -15.40
N SER A 371 -13.95 -4.03 -15.83
CA SER A 371 -13.95 -2.57 -15.97
C SER A 371 -13.40 -2.16 -17.34
N PHE A 372 -13.88 -1.01 -17.81
CA PHE A 372 -13.29 -0.29 -18.93
C PHE A 372 -12.91 1.11 -18.50
N ASP A 373 -11.62 1.40 -18.48
CA ASP A 373 -11.04 2.65 -17.99
C ASP A 373 -10.54 3.53 -19.13
N PRO A 374 -11.33 4.50 -19.61
CA PRO A 374 -10.90 5.46 -20.62
C PRO A 374 -10.04 6.58 -20.00
N LYS A 375 -9.20 7.17 -20.84
CA LYS A 375 -8.46 8.41 -20.56
C LYS A 375 -8.38 9.26 -21.81
N VAL A 376 -8.70 10.55 -21.68
CA VAL A 376 -8.51 11.55 -22.73
C VAL A 376 -7.81 12.75 -22.13
N THR A 377 -6.72 13.17 -22.77
CA THR A 377 -5.98 14.38 -22.38
C THR A 377 -5.79 15.28 -23.60
N LEU A 378 -6.12 16.55 -23.46
CA LEU A 378 -5.80 17.59 -24.43
C LEU A 378 -4.72 18.48 -23.84
N THR A 379 -3.58 18.57 -24.52
CA THR A 379 -2.42 19.36 -24.08
C THR A 379 -2.16 20.51 -25.06
N TYR A 380 -1.93 21.70 -24.50
CA TYR A 380 -1.49 22.86 -25.21
C TYR A 380 -0.04 23.23 -24.81
N SER A 381 0.86 23.25 -25.76
CA SER A 381 2.27 23.64 -25.59
C SER A 381 2.46 25.13 -25.94
N PHE A 382 2.91 25.92 -24.97
CA PHE A 382 3.21 27.34 -25.16
C PHE A 382 4.56 27.54 -25.86
N ALA A 383 4.70 28.59 -26.60
CA ALA A 383 5.94 28.92 -27.29
C ALA A 383 7.17 29.09 -26.36
N ASN A 384 6.95 29.36 -25.07
CA ASN A 384 7.98 29.44 -24.03
C ASN A 384 8.34 28.11 -23.37
N GLY A 385 7.81 26.98 -23.87
CA GLY A 385 8.08 25.63 -23.35
C GLY A 385 7.20 25.19 -22.20
N GLY A 386 6.23 25.99 -21.73
CA GLY A 386 5.22 25.58 -20.77
C GLY A 386 4.11 24.77 -21.43
N ILE A 387 3.33 24.05 -20.63
CA ILE A 387 2.13 23.29 -21.04
C ILE A 387 0.94 23.61 -20.15
N ALA A 388 -0.25 23.61 -20.76
CA ALA A 388 -1.52 23.47 -20.06
C ALA A 388 -2.24 22.24 -20.57
N TYR A 389 -2.95 21.52 -19.71
CA TYR A 389 -3.69 20.32 -20.11
C TYR A 389 -5.03 20.20 -19.39
N ALA A 390 -5.92 19.48 -20.03
CA ALA A 390 -7.16 19.01 -19.44
C ALA A 390 -7.27 17.48 -19.63
N THR A 391 -7.55 16.78 -18.57
CA THR A 391 -7.68 15.30 -18.57
C THR A 391 -9.02 14.90 -18.01
N TYR A 392 -9.68 13.94 -18.68
CA TYR A 392 -10.69 13.08 -18.10
C TYR A 392 -10.13 11.66 -18.03
N SER A 393 -10.26 10.99 -16.91
CA SER A 393 -9.87 9.59 -16.75
C SER A 393 -10.71 8.92 -15.69
N THR A 394 -10.84 7.60 -15.80
CA THR A 394 -11.49 6.77 -14.81
C THR A 394 -10.50 5.78 -14.20
N GLY A 395 -10.90 5.17 -13.12
CA GLY A 395 -10.19 4.07 -12.49
C GLY A 395 -11.14 3.28 -11.61
N PHE A 396 -10.80 2.04 -11.34
CA PHE A 396 -11.56 1.21 -10.43
C PHE A 396 -10.67 0.56 -9.39
N LYS A 397 -11.24 0.28 -8.23
CA LYS A 397 -10.69 -0.63 -7.23
C LYS A 397 -11.56 -1.88 -7.22
N SER A 398 -10.93 -3.03 -7.30
CA SER A 398 -11.59 -4.31 -7.41
C SER A 398 -12.59 -4.58 -6.29
N GLY A 399 -13.65 -5.29 -6.61
CA GLY A 399 -14.50 -5.95 -5.66
C GLY A 399 -13.72 -6.99 -4.82
N GLY A 400 -14.33 -7.58 -3.82
CA GLY A 400 -13.62 -8.49 -2.93
C GLY A 400 -14.49 -9.12 -1.87
N TYR A 401 -13.84 -9.72 -0.87
CA TYR A 401 -14.51 -10.44 0.19
C TYR A 401 -14.05 -9.99 1.57
N ASN A 402 -14.99 -9.91 2.51
CA ASN A 402 -14.71 -9.72 3.93
C ASN A 402 -14.19 -11.02 4.57
N ALA A 403 -12.93 -11.34 4.38
CA ALA A 403 -12.30 -12.50 5.02
C ALA A 403 -11.32 -12.05 6.10
N PRO A 404 -11.27 -12.71 7.25
CA PRO A 404 -12.02 -13.85 7.73
C PRO A 404 -13.13 -13.42 8.69
N THR A 405 -14.36 -13.32 8.27
CA THR A 405 -15.47 -13.09 9.19
C THR A 405 -16.22 -14.39 9.46
N ARG A 406 -16.87 -14.51 10.62
CA ARG A 406 -17.66 -15.68 11.03
C ARG A 406 -18.82 -16.01 10.09
N ARG A 407 -19.14 -15.08 9.19
CA ARG A 407 -20.16 -15.25 8.19
C ARG A 407 -19.49 -14.83 6.88
N GLY A 408 -19.42 -15.74 5.93
CA GLY A 408 -19.14 -15.39 4.55
C GLY A 408 -20.09 -14.25 4.20
N GLY A 409 -19.54 -13.06 4.06
CA GLY A 409 -20.30 -11.90 3.60
C GLY A 409 -20.56 -12.02 2.11
N GLU A 410 -21.53 -11.29 1.61
CA GLU A 410 -21.67 -11.04 0.19
C GLU A 410 -20.36 -10.44 -0.34
N ALA A 411 -20.04 -10.73 -1.59
CA ALA A 411 -18.92 -10.10 -2.26
C ALA A 411 -19.14 -8.57 -2.30
N LEU A 412 -18.06 -7.82 -2.23
CA LEU A 412 -18.08 -6.38 -2.41
C LEU A 412 -18.01 -6.07 -3.90
N ASP A 413 -18.80 -5.11 -4.34
CA ASP A 413 -18.67 -4.55 -5.67
C ASP A 413 -17.41 -3.69 -5.81
N PRO A 414 -16.90 -3.45 -7.02
CA PRO A 414 -15.83 -2.50 -7.27
C PRO A 414 -16.20 -1.08 -6.79
N GLU A 415 -15.17 -0.31 -6.41
CA GLU A 415 -15.28 1.16 -6.34
C GLU A 415 -14.93 1.73 -7.70
N GLU A 416 -15.66 2.72 -8.15
CA GLU A 416 -15.40 3.44 -9.38
C GLU A 416 -15.04 4.90 -9.08
N LEU A 417 -14.13 5.44 -9.88
CA LEU A 417 -13.69 6.84 -9.80
C LEU A 417 -13.71 7.49 -11.17
N ASP A 418 -14.40 8.62 -11.26
CA ASP A 418 -14.33 9.56 -12.37
C ASP A 418 -13.50 10.79 -11.98
N MET A 419 -12.57 11.21 -12.85
CA MET A 419 -11.71 12.37 -12.61
C MET A 419 -11.74 13.36 -13.77
N ILE A 420 -11.82 14.64 -13.44
CA ILE A 420 -11.49 15.76 -14.33
C ILE A 420 -10.34 16.55 -13.70
N GLU A 421 -9.27 16.77 -14.44
CA GLU A 421 -8.12 17.54 -14.01
C GLU A 421 -7.73 18.60 -15.05
N PHE A 422 -7.38 19.79 -14.55
CA PHE A 422 -6.77 20.87 -15.34
C PHE A 422 -5.40 21.19 -14.75
N GLY A 423 -4.35 21.12 -15.56
CA GLY A 423 -2.99 21.35 -15.07
C GLY A 423 -2.23 22.38 -15.88
N TYR A 424 -1.25 22.98 -15.22
CA TYR A 424 -0.32 23.94 -15.80
C TYR A 424 1.10 23.66 -15.31
N LYS A 425 2.06 23.58 -16.25
CA LYS A 425 3.49 23.37 -15.96
C LYS A 425 4.31 24.30 -16.82
N ALA A 426 5.08 25.20 -16.20
CA ALA A 426 5.91 26.13 -16.94
C ALA A 426 7.10 26.64 -16.12
N ASP A 427 8.14 27.04 -16.85
CA ASP A 427 9.17 27.91 -16.33
C ASP A 427 8.66 29.35 -16.39
N LEU A 428 8.26 29.91 -15.23
CA LEU A 428 7.75 31.28 -15.14
C LEU A 428 8.86 32.31 -15.42
N THR A 429 10.09 31.95 -15.05
CA THR A 429 11.32 32.66 -15.34
C THR A 429 12.44 31.64 -15.56
N ASN A 430 13.65 32.10 -15.95
CA ASN A 430 14.80 31.20 -16.14
C ASN A 430 15.20 30.41 -14.88
N ASN A 431 14.71 30.81 -13.70
CA ASN A 431 15.09 30.22 -12.44
C ASN A 431 13.88 29.84 -11.55
N LEU A 432 12.65 29.94 -12.08
CA LEU A 432 11.43 29.64 -11.33
C LEU A 432 10.50 28.80 -12.18
N ARG A 433 10.23 27.57 -11.71
CA ARG A 433 9.28 26.61 -12.31
C ARG A 433 8.06 26.45 -11.42
N LEU A 434 6.88 26.45 -12.04
CA LEU A 434 5.59 26.11 -11.41
C LEU A 434 5.01 24.87 -12.07
N THR A 435 4.54 23.96 -11.23
CA THR A 435 3.62 22.87 -11.60
C THR A 435 2.39 23.02 -10.71
N SER A 436 1.19 23.04 -11.29
CA SER A 436 -0.05 23.09 -10.52
C SER A 436 -1.17 22.36 -11.23
N SER A 437 -2.12 21.82 -10.48
CA SER A 437 -3.35 21.27 -11.01
C SER A 437 -4.55 21.59 -10.13
N VAL A 438 -5.73 21.56 -10.74
CA VAL A 438 -7.05 21.59 -10.10
C VAL A 438 -7.75 20.33 -10.53
N PHE A 439 -8.29 19.58 -9.58
CA PHE A 439 -8.92 18.29 -9.84
C PHE A 439 -10.26 18.14 -9.14
N PHE A 440 -11.10 17.29 -9.74
CA PHE A 440 -12.42 16.94 -9.26
C PHE A 440 -12.56 15.42 -9.41
N TYR A 441 -12.85 14.74 -8.32
CA TYR A 441 -13.05 13.29 -8.25
C TYR A 441 -14.46 13.01 -7.76
N ASP A 442 -15.08 12.02 -8.39
CA ASP A 442 -16.38 11.49 -8.01
C ASP A 442 -16.22 9.99 -7.81
N TYR A 443 -16.37 9.54 -6.56
CA TYR A 443 -16.27 8.16 -6.15
C TYR A 443 -17.65 7.56 -5.95
N THR A 444 -17.91 6.43 -6.60
CA THR A 444 -19.12 5.64 -6.45
C THR A 444 -18.80 4.30 -5.81
N GLY A 445 -19.63 3.91 -4.84
CA GLY A 445 -19.53 2.61 -4.19
C GLY A 445 -18.27 2.44 -3.33
N LEU A 446 -17.82 3.48 -2.66
CA LEU A 446 -16.61 3.46 -1.81
C LEU A 446 -16.71 2.34 -0.75
N GLN A 447 -15.70 1.46 -0.72
CA GLN A 447 -15.61 0.36 0.24
C GLN A 447 -15.13 0.88 1.59
N VAL A 448 -16.03 1.00 2.53
CA VAL A 448 -15.78 1.52 3.87
C VAL A 448 -15.98 0.45 4.93
N THR A 449 -15.14 0.48 5.95
CA THR A 449 -15.25 -0.44 7.10
C THR A 449 -16.09 0.23 8.18
N ARG A 450 -17.22 -0.39 8.53
CA ARG A 450 -18.14 0.13 9.56
C ARG A 450 -18.69 -0.96 10.45
N ALA A 451 -19.29 -0.56 11.57
CA ALA A 451 -20.06 -1.46 12.40
C ALA A 451 -21.43 -1.71 11.76
N ALA A 452 -21.75 -2.95 11.44
CA ALA A 452 -23.04 -3.32 10.85
C ALA A 452 -24.21 -3.03 11.80
N LYS A 453 -25.26 -2.40 11.28
CA LYS A 453 -26.46 -2.03 12.03
C LYS A 453 -27.15 -3.26 12.62
N GLY A 454 -27.34 -3.27 13.93
CA GLY A 454 -28.04 -4.32 14.67
C GLY A 454 -27.17 -5.50 15.16
N THR A 455 -25.96 -5.69 14.65
CA THR A 455 -25.07 -6.76 15.09
C THR A 455 -23.78 -6.25 15.76
N GLY A 456 -23.35 -5.02 15.44
CA GLY A 456 -22.09 -4.45 15.90
C GLY A 456 -20.86 -5.14 15.33
N THR A 457 -21.03 -6.03 14.35
CA THR A 457 -19.93 -6.67 13.64
C THR A 457 -19.29 -5.65 12.72
N VAL A 458 -17.98 -5.51 12.77
CA VAL A 458 -17.24 -4.65 11.86
C VAL A 458 -17.08 -5.37 10.52
N THR A 459 -17.60 -4.78 9.46
CA THR A 459 -17.54 -5.30 8.08
C THR A 459 -17.14 -4.19 7.13
N THR A 460 -16.57 -4.55 5.99
CA THR A 460 -16.41 -3.64 4.86
C THR A 460 -17.61 -3.78 3.94
N GLU A 461 -18.16 -2.69 3.47
CA GLU A 461 -19.34 -2.62 2.59
C GLU A 461 -19.15 -1.51 1.56
N ASN A 462 -19.78 -1.62 0.38
CA ASN A 462 -19.94 -0.52 -0.57
C ASN A 462 -21.05 0.39 -0.02
N ALA A 463 -20.72 1.35 0.79
CA ALA A 463 -21.69 2.07 1.60
C ALA A 463 -21.57 3.58 1.51
N ALA A 464 -20.66 4.11 0.69
CA ALA A 464 -20.46 5.54 0.56
C ALA A 464 -20.22 5.97 -0.88
N ASP A 465 -20.81 7.10 -1.26
CA ASP A 465 -20.37 7.91 -2.39
C ASP A 465 -19.64 9.13 -1.83
N SER A 466 -18.66 9.63 -2.56
CA SER A 466 -17.87 10.76 -2.06
C SER A 466 -17.30 11.59 -3.18
N SER A 467 -17.12 12.89 -2.93
CA SER A 467 -16.45 13.81 -3.84
C SER A 467 -15.19 14.37 -3.24
N VAL A 468 -14.20 14.60 -4.10
CA VAL A 468 -12.93 15.21 -3.73
C VAL A 468 -12.62 16.32 -4.72
N LYS A 469 -12.38 17.53 -4.22
CA LYS A 469 -11.96 18.69 -5.01
C LYS A 469 -10.67 19.21 -4.44
N GLY A 470 -9.73 19.56 -5.29
CA GLY A 470 -8.47 20.05 -4.78
C GLY A 470 -7.66 20.86 -5.76
N ILE A 471 -6.67 21.52 -5.19
CA ILE A 471 -5.63 22.25 -5.91
C ILE A 471 -4.30 21.77 -5.36
N ASP A 472 -3.42 21.32 -6.24
CA ASP A 472 -2.04 21.04 -5.89
C ASP A 472 -1.07 21.97 -6.63
N PHE A 473 0.08 22.26 -6.02
CA PHE A 473 1.12 23.05 -6.65
C PHE A 473 2.51 22.69 -6.11
N ASP A 474 3.50 22.84 -6.99
CA ASP A 474 4.93 22.72 -6.67
C ASP A 474 5.67 23.87 -7.36
N LEU A 475 6.37 24.67 -6.58
CA LEU A 475 7.20 25.78 -7.02
C LEU A 475 8.67 25.45 -6.76
N THR A 476 9.47 25.37 -7.80
CA THR A 476 10.92 25.18 -7.69
C THR A 476 11.64 26.45 -8.11
N TRP A 477 12.43 27.01 -7.21
CA TRP A 477 13.18 28.25 -7.40
C TRP A 477 14.68 28.03 -7.22
N ALA A 478 15.45 28.21 -8.30
CA ALA A 478 16.91 28.32 -8.24
C ALA A 478 17.27 29.75 -7.77
N ALA A 479 17.23 29.97 -6.45
CA ALA A 479 17.42 31.30 -5.86
C ALA A 479 18.81 31.89 -6.13
N THR A 480 19.83 31.03 -6.18
CA THR A 480 21.20 31.35 -6.62
C THR A 480 21.81 30.12 -7.30
N ASP A 481 23.04 30.27 -7.86
CA ASP A 481 23.78 29.13 -8.45
C ASP A 481 24.04 27.97 -7.47
N ASN A 482 23.91 28.22 -6.16
CA ASN A 482 24.19 27.25 -5.11
C ASN A 482 22.97 26.91 -4.23
N LEU A 483 21.84 27.60 -4.41
CA LEU A 483 20.65 27.42 -3.56
C LEU A 483 19.42 27.20 -4.42
N THR A 484 18.81 26.03 -4.25
CA THR A 484 17.48 25.70 -4.77
C THR A 484 16.49 25.59 -3.62
N VAL A 485 15.34 26.26 -3.76
CA VAL A 485 14.22 26.18 -2.81
C VAL A 485 13.01 25.57 -3.54
N ARG A 486 12.38 24.60 -2.91
CA ARG A 486 11.09 24.07 -3.35
C ARG A 486 10.02 24.40 -2.32
N PHE A 487 8.87 24.80 -2.79
CA PHE A 487 7.67 25.01 -1.98
C PHE A 487 6.49 24.37 -2.68
N GLY A 488 5.78 23.48 -2.01
CA GLY A 488 4.62 22.82 -2.57
C GLY A 488 3.56 22.58 -1.52
N GLY A 489 2.36 22.34 -1.98
CA GLY A 489 1.24 22.08 -1.09
C GLY A 489 -0.01 21.68 -1.84
N GLU A 490 -1.01 21.34 -1.05
CA GLU A 490 -2.32 20.88 -1.49
C GLU A 490 -3.39 21.49 -0.62
N PHE A 491 -4.49 21.90 -1.25
CA PHE A 491 -5.75 22.23 -0.60
C PHE A 491 -6.77 21.24 -1.08
N LEU A 492 -7.46 20.61 -0.14
CA LEU A 492 -8.38 19.51 -0.39
C LEU A 492 -9.72 19.80 0.27
N ASP A 493 -10.80 19.52 -0.46
CA ASP A 493 -12.16 19.48 0.03
C ASP A 493 -12.68 18.08 -0.34
N ALA A 494 -12.78 17.19 0.67
CA ALA A 494 -13.06 15.78 0.49
C ALA A 494 -14.18 15.35 1.45
N GLU A 495 -15.37 15.08 0.93
CA GLU A 495 -16.57 14.85 1.71
C GLU A 495 -17.32 13.58 1.26
N TYR A 496 -17.98 12.94 2.22
CA TYR A 496 -19.01 11.94 1.92
C TYR A 496 -20.26 12.61 1.37
N GLU A 497 -20.81 12.09 0.27
CA GLU A 497 -22.07 12.57 -0.33
C GLU A 497 -23.26 11.72 0.15
N ASP A 498 -23.09 10.42 0.30
CA ASP A 498 -24.06 9.50 0.89
C ASP A 498 -23.33 8.44 1.71
N TYR A 499 -23.46 8.51 3.03
CA TYR A 499 -22.81 7.56 3.93
C TYR A 499 -23.54 7.43 5.26
N GLU A 500 -24.25 6.31 5.47
CA GLU A 500 -24.78 5.95 6.78
C GLU A 500 -23.72 5.11 7.52
N THR A 501 -23.14 5.65 8.58
CA THR A 501 -22.10 4.96 9.39
C THR A 501 -22.54 4.76 10.82
N GLY A 502 -21.82 3.92 11.57
CA GLY A 502 -22.02 3.69 12.99
C GLY A 502 -20.70 3.54 13.73
N GLY A 503 -20.63 4.16 14.88
CA GLY A 503 -19.48 4.13 15.76
C GLY A 503 -19.78 3.54 17.13
N ARG A 504 -18.74 3.11 17.83
CA ARG A 504 -18.82 2.74 19.25
C ARG A 504 -18.77 4.02 20.09
N VAL A 505 -19.83 4.29 20.82
CA VAL A 505 -19.91 5.44 21.72
C VAL A 505 -19.94 4.92 23.16
N ALA A 506 -19.15 5.54 24.05
CA ALA A 506 -19.15 5.17 25.45
C ALA A 506 -20.55 5.24 26.05
N ASN A 507 -20.97 4.22 26.79
CA ASN A 507 -22.29 4.19 27.41
C ASN A 507 -22.54 5.38 28.34
N THR A 508 -21.50 5.97 28.90
CA THR A 508 -21.58 7.22 29.68
C THR A 508 -22.13 8.38 28.85
N ILE A 509 -21.80 8.45 27.56
CA ILE A 509 -22.31 9.46 26.60
C ILE A 509 -23.74 9.12 26.19
N LEU A 510 -24.00 7.88 25.80
CA LEU A 510 -25.30 7.42 25.33
C LEU A 510 -26.39 7.50 26.40
N THR A 511 -26.05 7.20 27.63
CA THR A 511 -27.02 7.15 28.74
C THR A 511 -27.04 8.40 29.60
N GLY A 512 -25.99 9.24 29.51
CA GLY A 512 -25.78 10.37 30.42
C GLY A 512 -25.41 9.95 31.86
N ASP A 513 -25.21 8.66 32.09
CA ASP A 513 -24.81 8.10 33.40
C ASP A 513 -23.28 7.98 33.45
N PRO A 514 -22.57 8.78 34.29
CA PRO A 514 -21.11 8.73 34.38
C PRO A 514 -20.57 7.40 34.92
N THR A 515 -21.43 6.52 35.41
CA THR A 515 -21.06 5.20 35.93
C THR A 515 -21.32 4.06 34.94
N ALA A 516 -21.95 4.37 33.79
CA ALA A 516 -22.25 3.36 32.79
C ALA A 516 -20.96 2.83 32.15
N ILE A 517 -20.75 1.52 32.24
CA ILE A 517 -19.57 0.84 31.68
C ILE A 517 -19.91 0.27 30.30
N GLY A 518 -18.94 0.31 29.37
CA GLY A 518 -19.04 -0.27 28.04
C GLY A 518 -19.36 0.76 26.96
N TYR A 519 -19.67 0.23 25.77
CA TYR A 519 -19.95 1.03 24.56
C TYR A 519 -21.29 0.58 23.97
N GLY A 520 -22.05 1.54 23.47
CA GLY A 520 -23.16 1.29 22.58
C GLY A 520 -22.78 1.62 21.14
N LEU A 521 -23.67 1.29 20.22
CA LEU A 521 -23.56 1.68 18.81
C LEU A 521 -24.50 2.84 18.54
N GLU A 522 -23.96 3.90 17.98
CA GLU A 522 -24.72 5.01 17.45
C GLU A 522 -24.53 5.07 15.94
N PHE A 523 -25.63 5.25 15.21
CA PHE A 523 -25.64 5.36 13.75
C PHE A 523 -26.04 6.76 13.36
N PHE A 524 -25.34 7.35 12.43
CA PHE A 524 -25.60 8.69 11.91
C PHE A 524 -25.29 8.75 10.41
N ASN A 525 -25.89 9.74 9.73
CA ASN A 525 -25.54 10.07 8.36
C ASN A 525 -24.28 10.96 8.38
N ALA A 526 -23.24 10.54 7.70
CA ALA A 526 -21.98 11.28 7.58
C ALA A 526 -21.92 12.14 6.30
N GLU A 527 -23.05 12.37 5.62
CA GLU A 527 -23.15 13.31 4.48
C GLU A 527 -22.57 14.68 4.86
N GLY A 528 -21.69 15.22 4.03
CA GLY A 528 -20.97 16.48 4.27
C GLY A 528 -19.87 16.43 5.33
N HIS A 529 -19.57 15.22 5.89
CA HIS A 529 -18.40 15.07 6.77
C HIS A 529 -17.14 14.76 5.95
N PRO A 530 -15.96 15.21 6.43
CA PRO A 530 -14.70 14.95 5.77
C PRO A 530 -14.41 13.45 5.63
N LEU A 531 -13.76 13.06 4.52
CA LEU A 531 -13.24 11.72 4.36
C LEU A 531 -12.15 11.42 5.39
N LEU A 532 -12.09 10.17 5.84
CA LEU A 532 -11.03 9.70 6.73
C LEU A 532 -9.65 9.86 6.08
N ARG A 533 -8.69 10.35 6.86
CA ARG A 533 -7.30 10.56 6.45
C ARG A 533 -7.10 11.56 5.31
N ALA A 534 -8.08 12.41 5.08
CA ALA A 534 -8.01 13.53 4.14
C ALA A 534 -7.81 14.82 4.94
N ALA A 535 -6.61 15.39 4.90
CA ALA A 535 -6.33 16.67 5.51
C ALA A 535 -6.71 17.79 4.54
N ASP A 536 -7.39 18.83 5.03
CA ASP A 536 -7.83 19.96 4.19
C ASP A 536 -6.65 20.71 3.58
N MET A 537 -5.50 20.70 4.23
CA MET A 537 -4.32 21.39 3.78
C MET A 537 -3.02 20.66 4.15
N SER A 538 -2.11 20.58 3.21
CA SER A 538 -0.74 20.16 3.46
C SER A 538 0.23 21.00 2.66
N PHE A 539 1.44 21.26 3.21
CA PHE A 539 2.51 21.93 2.47
C PHE A 539 3.90 21.50 2.93
N PHE A 540 4.86 21.70 2.07
CA PHE A 540 6.26 21.53 2.41
C PHE A 540 7.12 22.68 1.85
N ILE A 541 8.25 22.91 2.52
CA ILE A 541 9.34 23.73 2.01
C ILE A 541 10.64 22.97 2.16
N ALA A 542 11.43 22.96 1.09
CA ALA A 542 12.73 22.30 1.07
C ALA A 542 13.79 23.24 0.51
N GLY A 543 14.95 23.31 1.15
CA GLY A 543 16.11 24.07 0.70
C GLY A 543 17.31 23.16 0.49
N ASN A 544 17.92 23.23 -0.69
CA ASN A 544 19.16 22.52 -1.00
C ASN A 544 20.24 23.54 -1.34
N TYR A 545 21.29 23.59 -0.53
CA TYR A 545 22.45 24.44 -0.75
C TYR A 545 23.69 23.60 -1.02
N GLU A 546 24.38 23.84 -2.13
CA GLU A 546 25.60 23.16 -2.53
C GLU A 546 26.69 24.13 -2.90
N LYS A 547 27.84 24.09 -2.23
CA LYS A 547 29.00 24.89 -2.55
C LYS A 547 30.31 24.17 -2.24
N GLY A 548 31.06 23.79 -3.25
CA GLY A 548 32.29 23.01 -3.08
C GLY A 548 32.00 21.67 -2.39
N PRO A 549 32.69 21.33 -1.31
CA PRO A 549 32.45 20.07 -0.60
C PRO A 549 31.27 20.13 0.39
N VAL A 550 30.56 21.25 0.47
CA VAL A 550 29.47 21.46 1.47
C VAL A 550 28.13 21.31 0.77
N SER A 551 27.31 20.38 1.29
CA SER A 551 25.90 20.23 0.91
C SER A 551 25.05 20.32 2.19
N VAL A 552 23.99 21.13 2.14
CA VAL A 552 23.02 21.29 3.22
C VAL A 552 21.63 21.15 2.67
N ASN A 553 20.87 20.20 3.23
CA ASN A 553 19.46 19.98 2.89
C ASN A 553 18.61 20.28 4.13
N LEU A 554 17.61 21.14 3.97
CA LEU A 554 16.62 21.45 5.00
C LEU A 554 15.24 21.16 4.44
N ASN A 555 14.45 20.43 5.18
CA ASN A 555 13.07 20.10 4.82
C ASN A 555 12.15 20.38 6.00
N TYR A 556 11.02 21.00 5.72
CA TYR A 556 9.93 21.19 6.65
C TYR A 556 8.64 20.80 5.97
N SER A 557 7.81 20.00 6.62
CA SER A 557 6.47 19.64 6.16
C SER A 557 5.46 19.89 7.26
N TRP A 558 4.26 20.28 6.86
CA TRP A 558 3.14 20.48 7.74
C TRP A 558 1.89 19.90 7.08
N THR A 559 1.02 19.29 7.90
CA THR A 559 -0.26 18.72 7.48
C THR A 559 -1.27 19.09 8.55
N ASP A 560 -2.46 19.51 8.14
CA ASP A 560 -3.56 19.83 9.03
C ASP A 560 -4.07 18.58 9.77
N GLU A 561 -4.91 18.80 10.75
CA GLU A 561 -5.58 17.70 11.44
C GLU A 561 -6.53 16.95 10.49
N TYR A 562 -6.68 15.66 10.71
CA TYR A 562 -7.58 14.81 9.97
C TYR A 562 -8.08 13.66 10.85
N TYR A 563 -9.21 13.07 10.47
CA TYR A 563 -9.82 11.97 11.20
C TYR A 563 -9.20 10.64 10.79
N PHE A 564 -8.98 9.75 11.75
CA PHE A 564 -8.49 8.39 11.52
C PHE A 564 -9.60 7.36 11.47
N ASP A 565 -10.67 7.58 12.28
CA ASP A 565 -11.80 6.67 12.52
C ASP A 565 -13.10 7.45 12.58
#